data_772300e4caec8f9feb9c6b9d6ac85774
#
_entry.id   772300e4caec8f9feb9c6b9d6ac85774
#
_cell.length_a   1.000
_cell.length_b   1.000
_cell.length_c   1.000
_cell.angle_alpha   90.00
_cell.angle_beta   90.00
_cell.angle_gamma   90.00
#
_symmetry.space_group_name_H-M   'P 1'
#
loop_
_entity.id
_entity.type
_entity.pdbx_description
1 polymer ?
#
loop_
_entity_poly.entity_id
_entity_poly.type
_entity_poly.pdbx_seq_one_letter_code
_entity_poly.pdbx_strand_id
1 'polypeptide(L)'
;EPAPCEATTEFGTCQGIETCQGANGLICSASQPTAEVCDFLDNDCDGTTDEEFKDENGMYGTTAHCGGCGNSCDGIFPNATAKCDVTQASPQCVVDECDEGYYASGNYQCLPELDTVCQPCTADFQCGGGVCVQVAGGSFCAKQCGAGLDSCSPGFLCQAADGPDSNPAGQACLPKSGDCGCIPTTQGQKKPCQSQNALGTCFGFQTCEAETG
;
A
#
# COMPACT_ATOMS: atom_id res chain seq x y z
N GLU A 1 7.38 44.99 42.23
CA GLU A 1 7.69 43.96 41.25
C GLU A 1 6.49 43.02 41.11
N PRO A 2 6.17 42.57 39.90
CA PRO A 2 5.08 41.56 39.72
C PRO A 2 5.46 40.30 40.50
N ALA A 3 4.49 39.75 41.29
CA ALA A 3 4.70 38.51 42.01
C ALA A 3 4.36 37.29 41.12
N PRO A 4 5.04 36.13 41.26
CA PRO A 4 4.69 34.92 40.58
C PRO A 4 3.33 34.43 41.09
N CYS A 5 2.53 33.88 40.20
CA CYS A 5 1.24 33.26 40.50
C CYS A 5 1.02 32.01 39.67
N GLU A 6 0.04 31.19 40.03
CA GLU A 6 -0.23 29.90 39.41
C GLU A 6 -1.72 29.75 39.17
N ALA A 7 -2.08 29.04 38.09
CA ALA A 7 -3.39 28.47 37.86
C ALA A 7 -3.27 26.96 37.89
N THR A 8 -4.07 26.28 38.72
CA THR A 8 -4.03 24.82 38.88
C THR A 8 -5.38 24.21 38.58
N THR A 9 -5.41 23.14 37.79
CA THR A 9 -6.60 22.32 37.54
C THR A 9 -6.21 20.83 37.71
N GLU A 10 -7.13 19.94 37.41
CA GLU A 10 -6.86 18.50 37.39
C GLU A 10 -5.85 18.07 36.29
N PHE A 11 -5.59 18.93 35.30
CA PHE A 11 -4.69 18.65 34.18
C PHE A 11 -3.25 19.10 34.48
N GLY A 12 -3.04 20.15 35.27
CA GLY A 12 -1.68 20.62 35.57
C GLY A 12 -1.65 21.94 36.31
N THR A 13 -0.49 22.61 36.25
CA THR A 13 -0.27 23.91 36.88
C THR A 13 0.53 24.84 35.96
N CYS A 14 -0.14 25.88 35.46
CA CYS A 14 0.50 26.91 34.65
C CYS A 14 1.03 28.05 35.51
N GLN A 15 2.24 28.50 35.21
CA GLN A 15 2.89 29.63 35.87
C GLN A 15 2.51 30.94 35.18
N GLY A 16 2.37 31.99 36.00
CA GLY A 16 2.11 33.33 35.52
C GLY A 16 2.71 34.39 36.41
N ILE A 17 2.35 35.64 36.14
CA ILE A 17 2.72 36.78 36.96
C ILE A 17 1.46 37.58 37.31
N GLU A 18 1.41 38.10 38.52
CA GLU A 18 0.38 39.04 38.92
C GLU A 18 0.54 40.37 38.18
N THR A 19 -0.54 40.81 37.56
CA THR A 19 -0.62 42.13 36.89
C THR A 19 -1.72 42.98 37.50
N CYS A 20 -1.41 44.25 37.72
CA CYS A 20 -2.40 45.17 38.26
C CYS A 20 -3.33 45.65 37.13
N GLN A 21 -4.63 45.37 37.30
CA GLN A 21 -5.67 45.81 36.37
C GLN A 21 -6.55 46.93 36.99
N GLY A 22 -5.92 47.89 37.60
CA GLY A 22 -6.63 49.08 38.15
C GLY A 22 -7.68 48.72 39.19
N ALA A 23 -8.97 49.01 38.94
CA ALA A 23 -10.05 48.73 39.86
C ALA A 23 -10.32 47.24 40.12
N ASN A 24 -9.84 46.34 39.25
CA ASN A 24 -9.99 44.89 39.40
C ASN A 24 -8.90 44.25 40.28
N GLY A 25 -7.91 45.04 40.75
CA GLY A 25 -6.86 44.56 41.62
C GLY A 25 -5.76 43.81 40.87
N LEU A 26 -5.12 42.84 41.56
CA LEU A 26 -4.10 41.97 40.97
C LEU A 26 -4.79 40.76 40.33
N ILE A 27 -4.44 40.49 39.08
CA ILE A 27 -4.91 39.34 38.32
C ILE A 27 -3.73 38.51 37.85
N CYS A 28 -3.82 37.19 38.06
CA CYS A 28 -2.82 36.26 37.57
C CYS A 28 -2.93 36.10 36.05
N SER A 29 -1.79 36.15 35.34
CA SER A 29 -1.71 35.98 33.90
C SER A 29 -1.55 34.51 33.47
N ALA A 30 -1.50 33.56 34.43
CA ALA A 30 -1.40 32.14 34.11
C ALA A 30 -2.63 31.67 33.31
N SER A 31 -2.40 30.90 32.25
CA SER A 31 -3.45 30.19 31.55
C SER A 31 -4.10 29.13 32.45
N GLN A 32 -5.36 28.81 32.24
CA GLN A 32 -5.98 27.67 32.90
C GLN A 32 -5.51 26.39 32.25
N PRO A 33 -4.82 25.46 32.97
CA PRO A 33 -4.42 24.18 32.40
C PRO A 33 -5.65 23.39 31.93
N THR A 34 -5.54 22.80 30.75
CA THR A 34 -6.54 21.91 30.15
C THR A 34 -5.88 20.62 29.66
N ALA A 35 -6.67 19.61 29.33
CA ALA A 35 -6.12 18.46 28.62
C ALA A 35 -5.46 18.89 27.31
N GLU A 36 -4.42 18.18 26.91
CA GLU A 36 -3.71 18.43 25.66
C GLU A 36 -4.66 18.42 24.46
N VAL A 37 -4.45 19.39 23.59
CA VAL A 37 -5.11 19.55 22.29
C VAL A 37 -4.02 19.69 21.25
N CYS A 38 -4.11 18.94 20.17
CA CYS A 38 -3.07 18.97 19.13
C CYS A 38 -3.07 20.33 18.40
N ASP A 39 -2.38 21.33 18.99
CA ASP A 39 -2.32 22.70 18.51
C ASP A 39 -0.93 23.36 18.64
N PHE A 40 0.10 22.53 18.97
CA PHE A 40 1.49 22.93 19.18
C PHE A 40 1.71 23.81 20.43
N LEU A 41 0.77 23.80 21.38
CA LEU A 41 0.90 24.45 22.67
C LEU A 41 0.98 23.39 23.76
N ASP A 42 1.62 23.76 24.87
CA ASP A 42 1.66 23.02 26.12
C ASP A 42 0.41 23.47 26.94
N ASN A 43 -0.72 22.71 26.76
CA ASN A 43 -2.01 23.13 27.29
C ASN A 43 -2.15 22.81 28.78
N ASP A 44 -1.42 21.85 29.30
CA ASP A 44 -1.45 21.46 30.72
C ASP A 44 -0.27 22.00 31.53
N CYS A 45 0.70 22.61 30.83
CA CYS A 45 1.88 23.25 31.39
C CYS A 45 2.82 22.28 32.12
N ASP A 46 2.97 21.05 31.62
CA ASP A 46 3.88 20.05 32.17
C ASP A 46 5.31 20.18 31.59
N GLY A 47 5.49 21.00 30.56
CA GLY A 47 6.76 21.27 29.87
C GLY A 47 6.95 20.42 28.60
N THR A 48 5.98 19.59 28.26
CA THR A 48 5.90 18.91 26.98
C THR A 48 4.78 19.55 26.14
N THR A 49 4.70 19.23 24.86
CA THR A 49 3.73 19.83 23.95
C THR A 49 3.12 18.72 23.13
N ASP A 50 1.79 18.60 23.11
CA ASP A 50 1.07 17.61 22.32
C ASP A 50 1.56 16.16 22.52
N GLU A 51 2.03 15.78 23.73
CA GLU A 51 2.64 14.47 23.96
C GLU A 51 1.65 13.32 23.79
N GLU A 52 0.36 13.52 24.07
CA GLU A 52 -0.69 12.51 23.85
C GLU A 52 -0.90 12.16 22.37
N PHE A 53 -0.44 13.03 21.46
CA PHE A 53 -0.55 12.90 20.01
C PHE A 53 0.74 12.46 19.34
N LYS A 54 1.81 12.26 20.12
CA LYS A 54 3.13 11.81 19.66
C LYS A 54 3.38 10.37 20.06
N ASP A 55 4.25 9.71 19.31
CA ASP A 55 4.77 8.39 19.65
C ASP A 55 5.88 8.47 20.71
N GLU A 56 6.36 7.32 21.16
CA GLU A 56 7.45 7.21 22.15
C GLU A 56 8.79 7.87 21.73
N ASN A 57 8.93 8.23 20.45
CA ASN A 57 10.08 8.97 19.90
C ASN A 57 9.80 10.48 19.80
N GLY A 58 8.64 10.94 20.25
CA GLY A 58 8.21 12.32 20.20
C GLY A 58 7.77 12.79 18.82
N MET A 59 7.45 11.85 17.89
CA MET A 59 7.01 12.16 16.54
C MET A 59 5.50 12.01 16.39
N TYR A 60 4.88 12.87 15.57
CA TYR A 60 3.49 12.72 15.14
C TYR A 60 3.43 11.55 14.13
N GLY A 61 3.24 10.33 14.64
CA GLY A 61 3.36 9.09 13.87
C GLY A 61 2.05 8.35 13.64
N THR A 62 0.90 8.94 14.01
CA THR A 62 -0.42 8.34 13.79
C THR A 62 -1.02 8.74 12.45
N THR A 63 -2.01 7.99 11.95
CA THR A 63 -2.74 8.35 10.72
C THR A 63 -3.47 9.68 10.84
N ALA A 64 -3.92 10.05 12.04
CA ALA A 64 -4.62 11.32 12.27
C ALA A 64 -3.67 12.53 12.38
N HIS A 65 -2.40 12.29 12.74
CA HIS A 65 -1.40 13.32 13.04
C HIS A 65 -0.05 12.95 12.43
N CYS A 66 0.01 12.73 11.11
CA CYS A 66 1.23 12.27 10.44
C CYS A 66 2.16 13.43 10.09
N GLY A 67 3.28 13.53 10.79
CA GLY A 67 4.26 14.61 10.62
C GLY A 67 3.83 15.94 11.23
N GLY A 68 2.66 16.04 11.83
CA GLY A 68 2.16 17.25 12.49
C GLY A 68 0.71 17.15 12.91
N CYS A 69 0.31 18.05 13.80
CA CYS A 69 -1.06 18.14 14.30
C CYS A 69 -2.08 18.30 13.18
N GLY A 70 -3.14 17.48 13.22
CA GLY A 70 -4.24 17.54 12.27
C GLY A 70 -3.92 17.13 10.84
N ASN A 71 -2.69 16.68 10.57
CA ASN A 71 -2.29 16.19 9.26
C ASN A 71 -2.73 14.73 9.09
N SER A 72 -4.01 14.53 8.76
CA SER A 72 -4.59 13.19 8.59
C SER A 72 -4.20 12.56 7.27
N CYS A 73 -3.89 11.27 7.32
CA CYS A 73 -3.67 10.46 6.12
C CYS A 73 -4.98 9.90 5.52
N ASP A 74 -6.11 10.05 6.21
CA ASP A 74 -7.37 9.48 5.76
C ASP A 74 -7.86 10.14 4.47
N GLY A 75 -8.19 9.32 3.48
CA GLY A 75 -8.76 9.78 2.21
C GLY A 75 -7.78 10.54 1.29
N ILE A 76 -6.48 10.58 1.60
CA ILE A 76 -5.48 11.24 0.75
C ILE A 76 -5.28 10.48 -0.57
N PHE A 77 -5.25 9.15 -0.52
CA PHE A 77 -5.02 8.31 -1.69
C PHE A 77 -6.33 7.70 -2.18
N PRO A 78 -6.71 7.92 -3.45
CA PRO A 78 -7.89 7.25 -4.02
C PRO A 78 -7.68 5.73 -4.11
N ASN A 79 -8.74 4.97 -3.82
CA ASN A 79 -8.78 3.52 -3.87
C ASN A 79 -7.73 2.83 -2.98
N ALA A 80 -7.48 3.43 -1.79
CA ALA A 80 -6.48 2.94 -0.86
C ALA A 80 -6.80 3.33 0.58
N THR A 81 -6.36 2.51 1.53
CA THR A 81 -6.09 2.95 2.89
C THR A 81 -4.69 3.55 2.99
N ALA A 82 -4.49 4.40 3.97
CA ALA A 82 -3.22 5.07 4.19
C ALA A 82 -2.69 4.82 5.60
N LYS A 83 -1.36 4.87 5.74
CA LYS A 83 -0.67 4.87 7.04
C LYS A 83 0.36 5.99 7.11
N CYS A 84 0.78 6.30 8.33
CA CYS A 84 1.91 7.19 8.55
C CYS A 84 3.21 6.39 8.54
N ASP A 85 4.10 6.70 7.60
CA ASP A 85 5.46 6.13 7.57
C ASP A 85 6.40 6.98 8.42
N VAL A 86 6.82 6.42 9.55
CA VAL A 86 7.74 7.02 10.52
C VAL A 86 9.19 6.55 10.34
N THR A 87 9.50 5.79 9.30
CA THR A 87 10.85 5.26 9.06
C THR A 87 11.83 6.33 8.59
N GLN A 88 11.30 7.46 8.14
CA GLN A 88 12.09 8.61 7.70
C GLN A 88 12.12 9.71 8.75
N ALA A 89 13.08 10.61 8.62
CA ALA A 89 13.25 11.75 9.55
C ALA A 89 12.02 12.67 9.63
N SER A 90 11.19 12.68 8.60
CA SER A 90 9.89 13.36 8.59
C SER A 90 8.82 12.34 8.28
N PRO A 91 7.91 12.05 9.23
CA PRO A 91 6.77 11.18 8.99
C PRO A 91 5.91 11.69 7.83
N GLN A 92 5.44 10.78 6.98
CA GLN A 92 4.62 11.12 5.83
C GLN A 92 3.58 10.04 5.54
N CYS A 93 2.45 10.45 4.97
CA CYS A 93 1.42 9.53 4.58
C CYS A 93 1.85 8.70 3.36
N VAL A 94 1.67 7.40 3.45
CA VAL A 94 1.91 6.45 2.35
C VAL A 94 0.69 5.53 2.20
N VAL A 95 0.55 4.91 1.05
CA VAL A 95 -0.44 3.85 0.82
C VAL A 95 -0.14 2.70 1.78
N ASP A 96 -1.17 2.21 2.46
CA ASP A 96 -1.10 1.01 3.29
C ASP A 96 -1.58 -0.21 2.50
N GLU A 97 -2.82 -0.18 2.04
CA GLU A 97 -3.43 -1.22 1.21
C GLU A 97 -4.25 -0.59 0.09
N CYS A 98 -4.25 -1.22 -1.08
CA CYS A 98 -5.13 -0.83 -2.17
C CYS A 98 -6.50 -1.54 -2.05
N ASP A 99 -7.56 -0.87 -2.50
CA ASP A 99 -8.89 -1.46 -2.62
C ASP A 99 -8.89 -2.64 -3.60
N GLU A 100 -9.90 -3.52 -3.48
CA GLU A 100 -10.07 -4.66 -4.39
C GLU A 100 -10.10 -4.20 -5.86
N GLY A 101 -9.32 -4.86 -6.70
CA GLY A 101 -9.16 -4.50 -8.12
C GLY A 101 -8.12 -3.41 -8.40
N TYR A 102 -7.33 -3.02 -7.39
CA TYR A 102 -6.23 -2.08 -7.52
C TYR A 102 -4.93 -2.66 -6.97
N TYR A 103 -3.80 -2.23 -7.50
CA TYR A 103 -2.46 -2.59 -7.02
C TYR A 103 -1.63 -1.35 -6.70
N ALA A 104 -0.74 -1.49 -5.71
CA ALA A 104 0.16 -0.41 -5.32
C ALA A 104 1.24 -0.14 -6.39
N SER A 105 1.30 1.08 -6.88
CA SER A 105 2.37 1.56 -7.76
C SER A 105 3.25 2.55 -6.99
N GLY A 106 4.23 2.01 -6.29
CA GLY A 106 5.01 2.75 -5.31
C GLY A 106 4.24 3.00 -4.01
N ASN A 107 4.66 4.03 -3.26
CA ASN A 107 4.13 4.30 -1.92
C ASN A 107 2.94 5.28 -1.91
N TYR A 108 2.53 5.81 -3.05
CA TYR A 108 1.64 6.98 -3.07
C TYR A 108 0.43 6.84 -3.99
N GLN A 109 0.25 5.70 -4.64
CA GLN A 109 -0.90 5.53 -5.54
C GLN A 109 -1.29 4.07 -5.71
N CYS A 110 -2.60 3.85 -5.90
CA CYS A 110 -3.17 2.60 -6.34
C CYS A 110 -3.69 2.74 -7.77
N LEU A 111 -3.26 1.84 -8.64
CA LEU A 111 -3.68 1.78 -10.04
C LEU A 111 -4.63 0.59 -10.25
N PRO A 112 -5.62 0.70 -11.15
CA PRO A 112 -6.52 -0.42 -11.42
C PRO A 112 -5.74 -1.62 -11.97
N GLU A 113 -6.05 -2.81 -11.46
CA GLU A 113 -5.58 -4.07 -12.03
C GLU A 113 -6.16 -4.21 -13.45
N LEU A 114 -5.28 -4.37 -14.42
CA LEU A 114 -5.69 -4.66 -15.79
C LEU A 114 -5.69 -6.17 -15.96
N ASP A 115 -6.72 -6.71 -16.61
CA ASP A 115 -6.73 -8.12 -17.02
C ASP A 115 -5.75 -8.32 -18.19
N THR A 116 -4.48 -8.39 -17.84
CA THR A 116 -3.37 -8.57 -18.78
C THR A 116 -2.89 -10.01 -18.84
N VAL A 117 -3.58 -10.93 -18.16
CA VAL A 117 -3.20 -12.35 -18.12
C VAL A 117 -3.01 -12.90 -19.53
N CYS A 118 -1.85 -13.53 -19.76
CA CYS A 118 -1.45 -14.04 -21.06
C CYS A 118 -1.21 -12.99 -22.16
N GLN A 119 -1.11 -11.71 -21.84
CA GLN A 119 -0.59 -10.73 -22.79
C GLN A 119 0.93 -10.79 -22.87
N PRO A 120 1.55 -10.66 -24.06
CA PRO A 120 3.00 -10.63 -24.20
C PRO A 120 3.64 -9.50 -23.40
N CYS A 121 4.76 -9.76 -22.74
CA CYS A 121 5.48 -8.77 -21.94
C CYS A 121 6.99 -8.94 -22.06
N THR A 122 7.72 -7.92 -21.62
CA THR A 122 9.18 -7.91 -21.47
C THR A 122 9.60 -7.51 -20.05
N ALA A 123 8.68 -6.95 -19.25
CA ALA A 123 8.91 -6.54 -17.87
C ALA A 123 7.59 -6.45 -17.08
N ASP A 124 7.67 -6.58 -15.77
CA ASP A 124 6.51 -6.64 -14.85
C ASP A 124 5.59 -5.42 -14.93
N PHE A 125 6.15 -4.21 -15.13
CA PHE A 125 5.35 -2.98 -15.20
C PHE A 125 4.28 -2.99 -16.33
N GLN A 126 4.41 -3.89 -17.32
CA GLN A 126 3.45 -4.05 -18.42
C GLN A 126 2.26 -4.91 -18.00
N CYS A 127 2.35 -5.58 -16.86
CA CYS A 127 1.40 -6.59 -16.42
C CYS A 127 0.33 -6.10 -15.43
N GLY A 128 0.18 -4.76 -15.29
CA GLY A 128 -0.95 -4.18 -14.55
C GLY A 128 -1.10 -4.70 -13.11
N GLY A 129 0.00 -4.84 -12.37
CA GLY A 129 0.05 -5.42 -11.02
C GLY A 129 0.44 -6.89 -10.96
N GLY A 130 0.52 -7.57 -12.11
CA GLY A 130 1.05 -8.92 -12.23
C GLY A 130 2.56 -8.95 -12.47
N VAL A 131 3.06 -10.11 -12.85
CA VAL A 131 4.48 -10.36 -13.17
C VAL A 131 4.63 -10.87 -14.60
N CYS A 132 5.73 -10.52 -15.23
CA CYS A 132 6.12 -11.05 -16.53
C CYS A 132 6.85 -12.38 -16.34
N VAL A 133 6.30 -13.45 -16.84
CA VAL A 133 6.82 -14.82 -16.65
C VAL A 133 7.16 -15.48 -17.97
N GLN A 134 8.16 -16.36 -17.93
CA GLN A 134 8.54 -17.19 -19.07
C GLN A 134 7.64 -18.43 -19.10
N VAL A 135 6.89 -18.62 -20.18
CA VAL A 135 6.13 -19.84 -20.46
C VAL A 135 6.46 -20.35 -21.87
N ALA A 136 5.93 -21.52 -22.23
CA ALA A 136 6.11 -22.02 -23.59
C ALA A 136 5.65 -20.98 -24.63
N GLY A 137 6.56 -20.62 -25.54
CA GLY A 137 6.28 -19.67 -26.61
C GLY A 137 6.64 -18.22 -26.34
N GLY A 138 7.11 -17.86 -25.13
CA GLY A 138 7.59 -16.49 -24.83
C GLY A 138 7.37 -16.05 -23.42
N SER A 139 7.45 -14.73 -23.21
CA SER A 139 7.16 -14.10 -21.92
C SER A 139 5.78 -13.48 -21.94
N PHE A 140 4.99 -13.78 -20.91
CA PHE A 140 3.60 -13.35 -20.80
C PHE A 140 3.28 -12.89 -19.37
N CYS A 141 2.32 -12.00 -19.27
CA CYS A 141 1.82 -11.53 -17.99
C CYS A 141 1.04 -12.61 -17.24
N ALA A 142 1.31 -12.73 -15.95
CA ALA A 142 0.62 -13.64 -15.03
C ALA A 142 0.28 -12.94 -13.72
N LYS A 143 -0.80 -13.34 -13.05
CA LYS A 143 -1.14 -12.88 -11.71
C LYS A 143 -0.23 -13.59 -10.70
N GLN A 144 0.28 -12.86 -9.70
CA GLN A 144 0.99 -13.47 -8.59
C GLN A 144 0.04 -14.30 -7.73
N CYS A 145 0.57 -15.37 -7.13
CA CYS A 145 -0.18 -16.25 -6.22
C CYS A 145 0.73 -16.77 -5.11
N GLY A 146 0.15 -17.42 -4.10
CA GLY A 146 0.89 -17.99 -2.97
C GLY A 146 0.27 -17.65 -1.62
N ALA A 147 1.03 -17.81 -0.54
CA ALA A 147 0.52 -17.56 0.81
C ALA A 147 0.13 -16.08 1.00
N GLY A 148 -1.14 -15.83 1.31
CA GLY A 148 -1.69 -14.48 1.51
C GLY A 148 -2.15 -13.77 0.24
N LEU A 149 -2.08 -14.42 -0.92
CA LEU A 149 -2.56 -13.90 -2.19
C LEU A 149 -3.79 -14.69 -2.68
N ASP A 150 -4.54 -14.09 -3.59
CA ASP A 150 -5.72 -14.72 -4.19
C ASP A 150 -5.39 -16.05 -4.88
N SER A 151 -6.40 -16.93 -4.94
CA SER A 151 -6.31 -18.17 -5.71
C SER A 151 -6.34 -17.88 -7.20
N CYS A 152 -5.68 -18.72 -7.98
CA CYS A 152 -5.72 -18.62 -9.43
C CYS A 152 -7.14 -18.88 -9.99
N SER A 153 -7.49 -18.17 -11.05
CA SER A 153 -8.72 -18.40 -11.81
C SER A 153 -8.80 -19.83 -12.37
N PRO A 154 -10.00 -20.35 -12.64
CA PRO A 154 -10.16 -21.65 -13.30
C PRO A 154 -9.32 -21.75 -14.58
N GLY A 155 -8.66 -22.90 -14.78
CA GLY A 155 -7.74 -23.10 -15.91
C GLY A 155 -6.29 -22.69 -15.64
N PHE A 156 -5.99 -22.15 -14.46
CA PHE A 156 -4.64 -21.78 -14.05
C PHE A 156 -4.22 -22.51 -12.77
N LEU A 157 -2.92 -22.67 -12.57
CA LEU A 157 -2.30 -23.25 -11.39
C LEU A 157 -1.25 -22.31 -10.82
N CYS A 158 -1.21 -22.21 -9.49
CA CYS A 158 -0.15 -21.49 -8.79
C CYS A 158 1.14 -22.30 -8.80
N GLN A 159 2.16 -21.83 -9.52
CA GLN A 159 3.43 -22.50 -9.68
C GLN A 159 4.59 -21.50 -9.59
N ALA A 160 5.77 -22.02 -9.24
CA ALA A 160 6.99 -21.24 -9.36
C ALA A 160 7.23 -20.87 -10.84
N ALA A 161 7.59 -19.63 -11.08
CA ALA A 161 7.81 -19.08 -12.42
C ALA A 161 9.12 -18.28 -12.47
N ASP A 162 9.75 -18.27 -13.63
CA ASP A 162 10.91 -17.45 -13.93
C ASP A 162 10.49 -16.24 -14.78
N GLY A 163 11.12 -15.09 -14.52
CA GLY A 163 10.97 -13.90 -15.34
C GLY A 163 11.78 -13.96 -16.63
N PRO A 164 11.65 -12.95 -17.52
CA PRO A 164 12.32 -12.92 -18.82
C PRO A 164 13.85 -13.05 -18.75
N ASP A 165 14.45 -12.56 -17.66
CA ASP A 165 15.92 -12.57 -17.45
C ASP A 165 16.38 -13.73 -16.55
N SER A 166 15.61 -14.81 -16.45
CA SER A 166 15.86 -15.95 -15.54
C SER A 166 15.90 -15.53 -14.05
N ASN A 167 15.39 -14.37 -13.71
CA ASN A 167 15.15 -13.98 -12.33
C ASN A 167 13.89 -14.71 -11.85
N PRO A 168 13.90 -15.27 -10.62
CA PRO A 168 12.69 -15.91 -10.09
C PRO A 168 11.59 -14.85 -9.93
N ALA A 169 10.49 -15.00 -10.67
CA ALA A 169 9.31 -14.16 -10.57
C ALA A 169 8.43 -14.51 -9.33
N GLY A 170 8.87 -15.50 -8.55
CA GLY A 170 8.09 -16.01 -7.42
C GLY A 170 7.06 -17.06 -7.85
N GLN A 171 5.88 -17.05 -7.23
CA GLN A 171 4.77 -17.92 -7.63
C GLN A 171 3.76 -17.13 -8.47
N ALA A 172 3.37 -17.71 -9.59
CA ALA A 172 2.43 -17.09 -10.51
C ALA A 172 1.37 -18.08 -11.00
N CYS A 173 0.22 -17.54 -11.38
CA CYS A 173 -0.88 -18.31 -11.97
C CYS A 173 -0.55 -18.62 -13.43
N LEU A 174 -0.08 -19.82 -13.70
CA LEU A 174 0.26 -20.29 -15.03
C LEU A 174 -0.88 -21.13 -15.62
N PRO A 175 -1.14 -21.06 -16.95
CA PRO A 175 -2.11 -21.91 -17.60
C PRO A 175 -1.81 -23.40 -17.36
N LYS A 176 -2.83 -24.22 -17.08
CA LYS A 176 -2.67 -25.67 -16.94
C LYS A 176 -2.12 -26.33 -18.20
N SER A 177 -2.44 -25.75 -19.36
CA SER A 177 -1.89 -26.14 -20.66
C SER A 177 -0.39 -25.88 -20.83
N GLY A 178 0.21 -25.04 -19.96
CA GLY A 178 1.57 -24.56 -20.10
C GLY A 178 1.80 -23.56 -21.24
N ASP A 179 0.73 -23.15 -21.95
CA ASP A 179 0.77 -22.24 -23.11
C ASP A 179 -0.33 -21.20 -22.99
N CYS A 180 0.02 -19.93 -23.05
CA CYS A 180 -0.92 -18.81 -23.09
C CYS A 180 -1.81 -18.77 -24.36
N GLY A 181 -1.49 -19.53 -25.39
CA GLY A 181 -2.35 -19.73 -26.54
C GLY A 181 -3.55 -20.67 -26.27
N CYS A 182 -3.57 -21.37 -25.12
CA CYS A 182 -4.63 -22.26 -24.72
C CYS A 182 -5.09 -21.95 -23.27
N ILE A 183 -6.01 -21.04 -23.15
CA ILE A 183 -6.60 -20.58 -21.88
C ILE A 183 -8.14 -20.72 -21.97
N PRO A 184 -8.90 -20.60 -20.85
CA PRO A 184 -10.36 -20.79 -20.87
C PRO A 184 -11.10 -19.96 -21.93
N THR A 185 -10.65 -18.76 -22.23
CA THR A 185 -11.24 -17.89 -23.26
C THR A 185 -10.94 -18.33 -24.68
N THR A 186 -9.93 -19.19 -24.89
CA THR A 186 -9.58 -19.77 -26.20
C THR A 186 -9.96 -21.25 -26.33
N GLN A 187 -10.75 -21.77 -25.36
CA GLN A 187 -11.24 -23.15 -25.38
C GLN A 187 -11.88 -23.51 -26.72
N GLY A 188 -11.47 -24.66 -27.28
CA GLY A 188 -11.96 -25.17 -28.56
C GLY A 188 -11.35 -24.51 -29.80
N GLN A 189 -10.54 -23.47 -29.67
CA GLN A 189 -9.81 -22.92 -30.80
C GLN A 189 -8.79 -23.93 -31.36
N LYS A 190 -8.62 -23.92 -32.68
CA LYS A 190 -7.71 -24.80 -33.39
C LYS A 190 -6.50 -24.04 -33.91
N LYS A 191 -5.31 -24.59 -33.63
CA LYS A 191 -4.03 -24.07 -34.07
C LYS A 191 -3.40 -25.09 -35.04
N PRO A 192 -2.91 -24.69 -36.22
CA PRO A 192 -2.21 -25.61 -37.08
C PRO A 192 -0.94 -26.13 -36.40
N CYS A 193 -0.70 -27.41 -36.52
CA CYS A 193 0.50 -28.05 -36.01
C CYS A 193 1.14 -28.95 -37.08
N GLN A 194 2.43 -29.21 -36.91
CA GLN A 194 3.15 -30.17 -37.75
C GLN A 194 3.98 -31.11 -36.88
N SER A 195 4.06 -32.35 -37.27
CA SER A 195 4.95 -33.35 -36.68
C SER A 195 5.83 -33.93 -37.76
N GLN A 196 7.16 -33.95 -37.52
CA GLN A 196 8.15 -34.46 -38.47
C GLN A 196 8.86 -35.65 -37.88
N ASN A 197 9.01 -36.69 -38.70
CA ASN A 197 9.81 -37.86 -38.38
C ASN A 197 10.65 -38.29 -39.60
N ALA A 198 11.37 -39.44 -39.52
CA ALA A 198 12.21 -39.94 -40.58
C ALA A 198 11.47 -40.31 -41.86
N LEU A 199 10.13 -40.44 -41.83
CA LEU A 199 9.26 -40.82 -42.98
C LEU A 199 8.61 -39.58 -43.63
N GLY A 200 8.67 -38.42 -43.01
CA GLY A 200 8.12 -37.16 -43.55
C GLY A 200 7.51 -36.23 -42.52
N THR A 201 6.82 -35.19 -43.00
CA THR A 201 6.13 -34.20 -42.21
C THR A 201 4.62 -34.37 -42.35
N CYS A 202 3.94 -34.53 -41.22
CA CYS A 202 2.48 -34.55 -41.14
C CYS A 202 1.96 -33.22 -40.66
N PHE A 203 0.89 -32.71 -41.27
CA PHE A 203 0.20 -31.48 -40.86
C PHE A 203 -1.15 -31.83 -40.23
N GLY A 204 -1.53 -31.09 -39.21
CA GLY A 204 -2.78 -31.29 -38.47
C GLY A 204 -3.21 -30.05 -37.72
N PHE A 205 -4.13 -30.21 -36.80
CA PHE A 205 -4.59 -29.15 -35.90
C PHE A 205 -4.55 -29.67 -34.47
N GLN A 206 -4.04 -28.83 -33.58
CA GLN A 206 -4.21 -28.97 -32.14
C GLN A 206 -5.47 -28.20 -31.74
N THR A 207 -6.31 -28.80 -30.90
CA THR A 207 -7.46 -28.12 -30.31
C THR A 207 -7.12 -27.71 -28.88
N CYS A 208 -7.42 -26.49 -28.54
CA CYS A 208 -7.22 -25.99 -27.18
C CYS A 208 -8.21 -26.64 -26.21
N GLU A 209 -7.72 -27.34 -25.21
CA GLU A 209 -8.45 -27.89 -24.07
C GLU A 209 -7.91 -27.27 -22.78
N ALA A 210 -8.34 -26.04 -22.49
CA ALA A 210 -7.75 -25.19 -21.45
C ALA A 210 -7.79 -25.77 -20.03
N GLU A 211 -8.65 -26.77 -19.76
CA GLU A 211 -8.71 -27.42 -18.45
C GLU A 211 -7.78 -28.63 -18.31
N THR A 212 -7.36 -29.21 -19.41
CA THR A 212 -6.58 -30.45 -19.42
C THR A 212 -5.19 -30.30 -20.04
N GLY A 213 -4.97 -29.24 -20.79
CA GLY A 213 -3.72 -28.97 -21.51
C GLY A 213 -3.77 -29.31 -23.01
#